data_e7ef860bf3eac9bb828ecaa00c5901c2
#
_entry.id   e7ef860bf3eac9bb828ecaa00c5901c2
#
_cell.length_a   1.000
_cell.length_b   1.000
_cell.length_c   1.000
_cell.angle_alpha   90.00
_cell.angle_beta   90.00
_cell.angle_gamma   90.00
#
_symmetry.space_group_name_H-M   'P 1'
#
loop_
_entity.id
_entity.type
_entity.pdbx_description
1 polymer ?
#
loop_
_entity_poly.entity_id
_entity_poly.type
_entity_poly.pdbx_seq_one_letter_code
_entity_poly.pdbx_strand_id
1 'polypeptide(L)'
;RSVSRGLGDVYKRQDIHNGKVKQIVGGSLKDAGDQAKENFVSGQDAAFYAELYKNAGLKGGHVILLNGKDSEYYEATRNQALKALKAYPGGLQIGGGVCPENAQDYLNAGASHVIVTSYVFKDGKLSWENLVKMEQAAGREHLVLDLSCRKKDDKYFIVTDRWQKFTDVPVTLEVMEELGSHCDEFLVHAVDVEGKANGIETELADLLSAYQKCPITYAGGVGSMKDIELLKLHGKGRLDVTVGSALDLFGGTIPFETLKAL
;
A
#
# COMPACT_ATOMS: atom_id res chain seq x y z
N ARG A 1 5.79 13.24 -16.14
CA ARG A 1 5.87 11.77 -16.27
C ARG A 1 5.80 11.38 -17.74
N SER A 2 6.77 10.61 -18.24
CA SER A 2 6.67 9.99 -19.57
C SER A 2 5.52 8.98 -19.52
N VAL A 3 4.60 9.07 -20.48
CA VAL A 3 3.55 8.05 -20.65
C VAL A 3 4.23 6.80 -21.17
N SER A 4 4.60 5.91 -20.24
CA SER A 4 5.02 4.55 -20.54
C SER A 4 3.81 3.81 -21.10
N ARG A 5 3.85 3.39 -22.35
CA ARG A 5 2.85 2.51 -22.95
C ARG A 5 3.15 1.07 -22.51
N GLY A 6 2.87 0.77 -21.24
CA GLY A 6 3.17 -0.53 -20.66
C GLY A 6 2.39 -0.77 -19.37
N LEU A 7 2.80 -1.77 -18.59
CA LEU A 7 2.45 -1.85 -17.18
C LEU A 7 2.91 -0.55 -16.51
N GLY A 8 2.16 -0.02 -15.56
CA GLY A 8 2.64 1.03 -14.68
C GLY A 8 3.85 0.58 -13.86
N ASP A 9 4.34 1.44 -13.00
CA ASP A 9 5.50 1.11 -12.15
C ASP A 9 5.23 -0.10 -11.25
N VAL A 10 6.26 -0.92 -11.01
CA VAL A 10 6.17 -2.08 -10.12
C VAL A 10 6.78 -1.74 -8.77
N TYR A 11 5.93 -1.59 -7.77
CA TYR A 11 6.32 -1.24 -6.42
C TYR A 11 6.57 -2.47 -5.54
N LYS A 12 7.29 -2.26 -4.42
CA LYS A 12 7.63 -3.29 -3.44
C LYS A 12 7.09 -2.90 -2.08
N ARG A 13 6.60 -3.87 -1.32
CA ARG A 13 6.01 -3.64 -0.01
C ARG A 13 6.88 -4.22 1.10
N GLN A 14 7.09 -3.43 2.14
CA GLN A 14 7.67 -3.85 3.41
C GLN A 14 6.62 -3.68 4.50
N ASP A 15 6.08 -4.76 5.00
CA ASP A 15 5.28 -4.74 6.22
C ASP A 15 6.21 -4.82 7.43
N ILE A 16 6.06 -3.90 8.37
CA ILE A 16 6.83 -3.92 9.62
C ILE A 16 5.87 -4.27 10.76
N HIS A 17 6.14 -5.39 11.39
CA HIS A 17 5.36 -5.91 12.50
C HIS A 17 6.28 -6.43 13.60
N ASN A 18 6.03 -6.01 14.84
CA ASN A 18 6.86 -6.36 16.03
C ASN A 18 8.35 -6.07 15.79
N GLY A 19 8.65 -4.90 15.18
CA GLY A 19 10.02 -4.45 14.93
C GLY A 19 10.79 -5.21 13.84
N LYS A 20 10.11 -6.02 13.03
CA LYS A 20 10.72 -6.82 11.95
C LYS A 20 10.00 -6.62 10.62
N VAL A 21 10.74 -6.70 9.51
CA VAL A 21 10.16 -6.75 8.16
C VAL A 21 9.55 -8.13 7.96
N LYS A 22 8.29 -8.16 7.55
CA LYS A 22 7.50 -9.38 7.37
C LYS A 22 6.65 -9.32 6.11
N GLN A 23 6.15 -10.47 5.70
CA GLN A 23 5.01 -10.60 4.80
C GLN A 23 3.92 -11.36 5.53
N ILE A 24 2.73 -10.79 5.60
CA ILE A 24 1.59 -11.37 6.31
C ILE A 24 0.43 -11.72 5.37
N VAL A 25 -0.40 -12.66 5.79
CA VAL A 25 -1.64 -12.99 5.09
C VAL A 25 -2.69 -11.92 5.39
N GLY A 26 -3.30 -11.36 4.35
CA GLY A 26 -4.35 -10.35 4.48
C GLY A 26 -5.49 -10.79 5.39
N GLY A 27 -5.94 -9.88 6.26
CA GLY A 27 -7.01 -10.16 7.22
C GLY A 27 -6.63 -11.07 8.39
N SER A 28 -5.38 -11.52 8.51
CA SER A 28 -4.92 -12.37 9.62
C SER A 28 -4.43 -11.62 10.85
N LEU A 29 -4.21 -10.31 10.74
CA LEU A 29 -3.73 -9.47 11.82
C LEU A 29 -4.79 -9.33 12.91
N LYS A 30 -4.41 -9.58 14.17
CA LYS A 30 -5.27 -9.46 15.35
C LYS A 30 -4.66 -8.48 16.34
N ASP A 31 -5.48 -7.59 16.89
CA ASP A 31 -5.05 -6.60 17.88
C ASP A 31 -4.63 -7.25 19.20
N ALA A 32 -5.35 -8.30 19.62
CA ALA A 32 -5.01 -9.03 20.82
C ALA A 32 -3.70 -9.80 20.65
N GLY A 33 -2.66 -9.37 21.38
CA GLY A 33 -1.34 -10.00 21.40
C GLY A 33 -0.50 -9.73 20.14
N ASP A 34 -0.84 -8.72 19.33
CA ASP A 34 -0.09 -8.36 18.11
C ASP A 34 0.25 -9.58 17.22
N GLN A 35 -0.75 -10.43 16.97
CA GLN A 35 -0.59 -11.66 16.20
C GLN A 35 -0.94 -11.49 14.73
N ALA A 36 -0.19 -12.16 13.87
CA ALA A 36 -0.48 -12.27 12.44
C ALA A 36 -0.07 -13.64 11.91
N LYS A 37 -0.74 -14.12 10.85
CA LYS A 37 -0.25 -15.27 10.09
C LYS A 37 0.84 -14.77 9.14
N GLU A 38 2.07 -15.18 9.40
CA GLU A 38 3.26 -14.74 8.68
C GLU A 38 3.60 -15.71 7.55
N ASN A 39 3.80 -15.16 6.34
CA ASN A 39 4.34 -15.90 5.20
C ASN A 39 5.88 -15.87 5.22
N PHE A 40 6.44 -14.78 5.74
CA PHE A 40 7.89 -14.56 5.77
C PHE A 40 8.26 -13.61 6.92
N VAL A 41 9.38 -13.89 7.58
CA VAL A 41 10.01 -13.01 8.57
C VAL A 41 11.46 -12.79 8.17
N SER A 42 11.83 -11.56 7.94
CA SER A 42 13.19 -11.21 7.50
C SER A 42 14.21 -11.29 8.63
N GLY A 43 15.41 -11.77 8.30
CA GLY A 43 16.61 -11.60 9.12
C GLY A 43 17.31 -10.26 8.90
N GLN A 44 16.91 -9.50 7.88
CA GLN A 44 17.44 -8.18 7.54
C GLN A 44 16.53 -7.08 8.08
N ASP A 45 17.11 -5.90 8.33
CA ASP A 45 16.31 -4.73 8.74
C ASP A 45 15.67 -4.01 7.53
N ALA A 46 14.83 -3.02 7.81
CA ALA A 46 14.10 -2.30 6.78
C ALA A 46 15.02 -1.42 5.90
N ALA A 47 16.17 -0.96 6.43
CA ALA A 47 17.14 -0.19 5.66
C ALA A 47 17.80 -1.02 4.57
N PHE A 48 18.06 -2.31 4.83
CA PHE A 48 18.61 -3.22 3.82
C PHE A 48 17.73 -3.27 2.56
N TYR A 49 16.43 -3.43 2.71
CA TYR A 49 15.50 -3.45 1.57
C TYR A 49 15.39 -2.08 0.89
N ALA A 50 15.41 -1.01 1.67
CA ALA A 50 15.39 0.36 1.13
C ALA A 50 16.62 0.63 0.25
N GLU A 51 17.80 0.22 0.66
CA GLU A 51 19.03 0.33 -0.13
C GLU A 51 18.98 -0.56 -1.37
N LEU A 52 18.43 -1.78 -1.26
CA LEU A 52 18.24 -2.68 -2.40
C LEU A 52 17.36 -2.01 -3.48
N TYR A 53 16.24 -1.39 -3.07
CA TYR A 53 15.34 -0.70 -4.00
C TYR A 53 15.99 0.54 -4.60
N LYS A 54 16.73 1.31 -3.79
CA LYS A 54 17.51 2.48 -4.24
C LYS A 54 18.52 2.09 -5.30
N ASN A 55 19.31 1.04 -5.06
CA ASN A 55 20.34 0.55 -5.99
C ASN A 55 19.72 -0.01 -7.28
N ALA A 56 18.48 -0.50 -7.20
CA ALA A 56 17.72 -0.95 -8.37
C ALA A 56 17.00 0.20 -9.11
N GLY A 57 17.06 1.43 -8.60
CA GLY A 57 16.35 2.59 -9.17
C GLY A 57 14.83 2.56 -8.99
N LEU A 58 14.31 1.69 -8.10
CA LEU A 58 12.86 1.49 -7.90
C LEU A 58 12.33 2.49 -6.86
N LYS A 59 11.47 3.40 -7.27
CA LYS A 59 10.78 4.37 -6.41
C LYS A 59 9.34 3.88 -6.09
N GLY A 60 8.71 4.52 -5.10
CA GLY A 60 7.31 4.28 -4.74
C GLY A 60 7.09 3.02 -3.89
N GLY A 61 8.14 2.38 -3.38
CA GLY A 61 8.00 1.25 -2.46
C GLY A 61 7.23 1.63 -1.20
N HIS A 62 6.42 0.70 -0.68
CA HIS A 62 5.58 0.94 0.50
C HIS A 62 6.25 0.40 1.76
N VAL A 63 6.23 1.19 2.82
CA VAL A 63 6.62 0.80 4.20
C VAL A 63 5.39 0.94 5.06
N ILE A 64 4.85 -0.18 5.55
CA ILE A 64 3.59 -0.19 6.30
C ILE A 64 3.82 -0.64 7.74
N LEU A 65 3.49 0.22 8.70
CA LEU A 65 3.54 -0.08 10.13
C LEU A 65 2.26 -0.81 10.53
N LEU A 66 2.41 -2.02 11.09
CA LEU A 66 1.28 -2.87 11.46
C LEU A 66 1.00 -2.92 12.97
N ASN A 67 1.82 -2.28 13.79
CA ASN A 67 1.52 -2.14 15.21
C ASN A 67 0.77 -0.83 15.49
N GLY A 68 -0.26 -0.89 16.30
CA GLY A 68 -0.96 0.30 16.81
C GLY A 68 -0.09 1.09 17.81
N LYS A 69 -0.45 2.36 18.07
CA LYS A 69 0.28 3.24 19.00
C LYS A 69 0.35 2.69 20.43
N ASP A 70 -0.62 1.87 20.82
CA ASP A 70 -0.70 1.27 22.16
C ASP A 70 0.07 -0.06 22.28
N SER A 71 0.66 -0.56 21.19
CA SER A 71 1.47 -1.77 21.18
C SER A 71 2.85 -1.53 21.82
N GLU A 72 3.33 -2.47 22.61
CA GLU A 72 4.69 -2.47 23.12
C GLU A 72 5.76 -2.48 22.01
N TYR A 73 5.41 -2.96 20.82
CA TYR A 73 6.30 -3.03 19.65
C TYR A 73 6.24 -1.76 18.78
N TYR A 74 5.39 -0.78 19.10
CA TYR A 74 5.18 0.38 18.24
C TYR A 74 6.48 1.14 17.96
N GLU A 75 7.27 1.45 18.99
CA GLU A 75 8.52 2.19 18.83
C GLU A 75 9.56 1.40 18.02
N ALA A 76 9.68 0.08 18.25
CA ALA A 76 10.58 -0.78 17.48
C ALA A 76 10.17 -0.80 15.99
N THR A 77 8.87 -0.90 15.71
CA THR A 77 8.32 -0.88 14.34
C THR A 77 8.52 0.48 13.68
N ARG A 78 8.24 1.58 14.39
CA ARG A 78 8.48 2.94 13.90
C ARG A 78 9.95 3.19 13.60
N ASN A 79 10.84 2.75 14.45
CA ASN A 79 12.29 2.90 14.24
C ASN A 79 12.79 2.17 12.99
N GLN A 80 12.26 0.99 12.69
CA GLN A 80 12.57 0.28 11.43
C GLN A 80 12.11 1.09 10.21
N ALA A 81 10.90 1.64 10.26
CA ALA A 81 10.40 2.49 9.18
C ALA A 81 11.27 3.73 8.96
N LEU A 82 11.64 4.43 10.04
CA LEU A 82 12.50 5.61 9.95
C LEU A 82 13.89 5.27 9.37
N LYS A 83 14.45 4.10 9.68
CA LYS A 83 15.70 3.62 9.07
C LYS A 83 15.55 3.45 7.56
N ALA A 84 14.46 2.84 7.09
CA ALA A 84 14.19 2.66 5.67
C ALA A 84 14.07 4.00 4.94
N LEU A 85 13.30 4.95 5.49
CA LEU A 85 13.12 6.29 4.91
C LEU A 85 14.45 7.05 4.79
N LYS A 86 15.29 6.98 5.82
CA LYS A 86 16.63 7.62 5.82
C LYS A 86 17.59 6.95 4.84
N ALA A 87 17.49 5.64 4.63
CA ALA A 87 18.33 4.91 3.68
C ALA A 87 17.99 5.24 2.22
N TYR A 88 16.72 5.51 1.93
CA TYR A 88 16.25 5.88 0.59
C TYR A 88 15.36 7.12 0.59
N PRO A 89 15.89 8.33 0.82
CA PRO A 89 15.13 9.57 0.84
C PRO A 89 14.38 9.80 -0.49
N GLY A 90 13.10 10.11 -0.41
CA GLY A 90 12.24 10.36 -1.57
C GLY A 90 11.89 9.12 -2.41
N GLY A 91 12.29 7.93 -1.99
CA GLY A 91 12.03 6.69 -2.73
C GLY A 91 10.90 5.83 -2.19
N LEU A 92 10.45 6.07 -0.97
CA LEU A 92 9.49 5.22 -0.27
C LEU A 92 8.27 6.00 0.22
N GLN A 93 7.13 5.36 0.18
CA GLN A 93 5.88 5.82 0.79
C GLN A 93 5.68 5.12 2.15
N ILE A 94 5.09 5.80 3.12
CA ILE A 94 4.87 5.25 4.46
C ILE A 94 3.40 5.26 4.86
N GLY A 95 2.92 4.16 5.43
CA GLY A 95 1.56 4.01 5.96
C GLY A 95 1.53 3.28 7.29
N GLY A 96 0.33 3.21 7.86
CA GLY A 96 0.08 2.59 9.15
C GLY A 96 0.00 3.62 10.29
N GLY A 97 -1.23 3.98 10.66
CA GLY A 97 -1.51 4.95 11.71
C GLY A 97 -1.09 6.39 11.40
N VAL A 98 -1.02 6.75 10.11
CA VAL A 98 -0.73 8.12 9.68
C VAL A 98 -1.91 9.03 10.01
N CYS A 99 -1.58 10.19 10.58
CA CYS A 99 -2.50 11.25 10.96
C CYS A 99 -1.79 12.61 10.83
N PRO A 100 -2.51 13.75 10.93
CA PRO A 100 -1.90 15.06 10.79
C PRO A 100 -0.72 15.32 11.73
N GLU A 101 -0.76 14.74 12.93
CA GLU A 101 0.25 14.96 13.98
C GLU A 101 1.60 14.29 13.67
N ASN A 102 1.64 13.26 12.82
CA ASN A 102 2.87 12.52 12.50
C ASN A 102 3.28 12.57 11.02
N ALA A 103 2.41 13.07 10.14
CA ALA A 103 2.66 13.09 8.70
C ALA A 103 3.95 13.84 8.35
N GLN A 104 4.14 15.04 8.93
CA GLN A 104 5.31 15.86 8.65
C GLN A 104 6.61 15.24 9.17
N ASP A 105 6.57 14.50 10.28
CA ASP A 105 7.74 13.77 10.81
C ASP A 105 8.23 12.71 9.80
N TYR A 106 7.31 11.99 9.18
CA TYR A 106 7.66 10.98 8.17
C TYR A 106 8.19 11.61 6.88
N LEU A 107 7.59 12.70 6.42
CA LEU A 107 8.08 13.44 5.25
C LEU A 107 9.48 14.00 5.50
N ASN A 108 9.72 14.59 6.68
CA ASN A 108 11.04 15.08 7.09
C ASN A 108 12.08 13.96 7.25
N ALA A 109 11.63 12.74 7.60
CA ALA A 109 12.51 11.57 7.67
C ALA A 109 12.89 11.00 6.29
N GLY A 110 12.27 11.48 5.22
CA GLY A 110 12.59 11.11 3.85
C GLY A 110 11.48 10.36 3.11
N ALA A 111 10.27 10.24 3.66
CA ALA A 111 9.16 9.68 2.90
C ALA A 111 8.84 10.55 1.67
N SER A 112 8.56 9.93 0.53
CA SER A 112 8.02 10.63 -0.64
C SER A 112 6.56 11.00 -0.44
N HIS A 113 5.79 10.11 0.17
CA HIS A 113 4.36 10.26 0.46
C HIS A 113 4.01 9.60 1.78
N VAL A 114 2.90 10.02 2.36
CA VAL A 114 2.22 9.36 3.47
C VAL A 114 0.93 8.71 2.97
N ILE A 115 0.69 7.46 3.39
CA ILE A 115 -0.48 6.67 3.01
C ILE A 115 -1.46 6.69 4.19
N VAL A 116 -2.69 7.11 3.95
CA VAL A 116 -3.71 7.23 4.99
C VAL A 116 -4.99 6.47 4.64
N THR A 117 -5.59 5.83 5.64
CA THR A 117 -6.87 5.11 5.53
C THR A 117 -7.79 5.49 6.70
N SER A 118 -7.60 4.88 7.85
CA SER A 118 -8.55 4.94 8.99
C SER A 118 -8.77 6.33 9.57
N TYR A 119 -7.83 7.25 9.40
CA TYR A 119 -8.03 8.64 9.82
C TYR A 119 -9.09 9.35 8.97
N VAL A 120 -9.10 9.08 7.66
CA VAL A 120 -10.04 9.67 6.70
C VAL A 120 -11.37 8.90 6.66
N PHE A 121 -11.32 7.57 6.75
CA PHE A 121 -12.51 6.72 6.76
C PHE A 121 -12.85 6.33 8.21
N LYS A 122 -13.33 7.31 8.97
CA LYS A 122 -13.61 7.16 10.39
C LYS A 122 -15.02 6.63 10.63
N ASP A 123 -15.18 5.72 11.59
CA ASP A 123 -16.46 5.16 12.01
C ASP A 123 -17.31 4.61 10.84
N GLY A 124 -16.63 4.01 9.86
CA GLY A 124 -17.24 3.43 8.68
C GLY A 124 -17.69 4.43 7.61
N LYS A 125 -17.30 5.71 7.71
CA LYS A 125 -17.70 6.79 6.80
C LYS A 125 -16.51 7.62 6.35
N LEU A 126 -16.65 8.23 5.18
CA LEU A 126 -15.73 9.28 4.74
C LEU A 126 -15.92 10.54 5.59
N SER A 127 -14.84 11.00 6.22
CA SER A 127 -14.78 12.27 6.94
C SER A 127 -14.07 13.33 6.09
N TRP A 128 -14.83 14.21 5.48
CA TRP A 128 -14.30 15.34 4.72
C TRP A 128 -13.43 16.26 5.57
N GLU A 129 -13.81 16.50 6.81
CA GLU A 129 -13.03 17.30 7.75
C GLU A 129 -11.63 16.69 7.94
N ASN A 130 -11.57 15.38 8.17
CA ASN A 130 -10.29 14.68 8.37
C ASN A 130 -9.46 14.63 7.08
N LEU A 131 -10.09 14.47 5.92
CA LEU A 131 -9.40 14.52 4.64
C LEU A 131 -8.72 15.88 4.41
N VAL A 132 -9.45 16.98 4.65
CA VAL A 132 -8.89 18.33 4.55
C VAL A 132 -7.75 18.56 5.55
N LYS A 133 -7.88 18.08 6.79
CA LYS A 133 -6.78 18.14 7.78
C LYS A 133 -5.55 17.38 7.33
N MET A 134 -5.71 16.20 6.72
CA MET A 134 -4.59 15.44 6.17
C MET A 134 -3.92 16.15 5.01
N GLU A 135 -4.71 16.70 4.09
CA GLU A 135 -4.19 17.47 2.96
C GLU A 135 -3.41 18.71 3.42
N GLN A 136 -3.92 19.42 4.45
CA GLN A 136 -3.23 20.57 5.05
C GLN A 136 -1.92 20.17 5.74
N ALA A 137 -1.87 18.99 6.38
CA ALA A 137 -0.71 18.54 7.12
C ALA A 137 0.40 17.97 6.22
N ALA A 138 0.05 17.25 5.16
CA ALA A 138 1.01 16.56 4.29
C ALA A 138 1.29 17.31 2.98
N GLY A 139 0.34 18.09 2.50
CA GLY A 139 0.28 18.56 1.12
C GLY A 139 -0.34 17.49 0.21
N ARG A 140 -1.17 17.93 -0.73
CA ARG A 140 -1.83 17.04 -1.71
C ARG A 140 -0.83 16.17 -2.46
N GLU A 141 0.30 16.77 -2.86
CA GLU A 141 1.39 16.15 -3.62
C GLU A 141 2.18 15.07 -2.87
N HIS A 142 1.94 14.93 -1.57
CA HIS A 142 2.56 13.92 -0.70
C HIS A 142 1.53 13.00 -0.05
N LEU A 143 0.26 13.07 -0.46
CA LEU A 143 -0.82 12.29 0.13
C LEU A 143 -1.24 11.15 -0.79
N VAL A 144 -1.18 9.92 -0.29
CA VAL A 144 -1.77 8.72 -0.90
C VAL A 144 -2.99 8.32 -0.09
N LEU A 145 -4.15 8.18 -0.73
CA LEU A 145 -5.33 7.62 -0.11
C LEU A 145 -5.39 6.12 -0.37
N ASP A 146 -5.41 5.34 0.71
CA ASP A 146 -5.58 3.90 0.64
C ASP A 146 -7.07 3.56 0.60
N LEU A 147 -7.53 3.08 -0.54
CA LEU A 147 -8.88 2.61 -0.80
C LEU A 147 -8.95 1.08 -0.76
N SER A 148 -8.16 0.46 0.12
CA SER A 148 -8.20 -1.00 0.34
C SER A 148 -9.63 -1.47 0.49
N CYS A 149 -10.03 -2.51 -0.25
CA CYS A 149 -11.42 -2.89 -0.35
C CYS A 149 -11.64 -4.40 -0.32
N ARG A 150 -12.89 -4.75 0.01
CA ARG A 150 -13.40 -6.12 -0.02
C ARG A 150 -14.74 -6.17 -0.75
N LYS A 151 -15.00 -7.29 -1.41
CA LYS A 151 -16.26 -7.51 -2.14
C LYS A 151 -17.39 -7.91 -1.17
N LYS A 152 -18.52 -7.22 -1.29
CA LYS A 152 -19.77 -7.52 -0.58
C LYS A 152 -20.95 -7.18 -1.49
N ASP A 153 -21.89 -8.12 -1.66
CA ASP A 153 -23.08 -7.93 -2.49
C ASP A 153 -22.74 -7.40 -3.90
N ASP A 154 -21.74 -8.02 -4.54
CA ASP A 154 -21.21 -7.69 -5.88
C ASP A 154 -20.62 -6.27 -6.02
N LYS A 155 -20.32 -5.59 -4.91
CA LYS A 155 -19.65 -4.28 -4.88
C LYS A 155 -18.41 -4.34 -4.02
N TYR A 156 -17.43 -3.49 -4.35
CA TYR A 156 -16.25 -3.30 -3.51
C TYR A 156 -16.51 -2.15 -2.55
N PHE A 157 -16.28 -2.39 -1.25
CA PHE A 157 -16.37 -1.37 -0.21
C PHE A 157 -15.01 -1.16 0.44
N ILE A 158 -14.69 0.10 0.72
CA ILE A 158 -13.47 0.44 1.47
C ILE A 158 -13.54 -0.21 2.85
N VAL A 159 -12.41 -0.76 3.29
CA VAL A 159 -12.27 -1.37 4.61
C VAL A 159 -11.16 -0.68 5.40
N THR A 160 -11.35 -0.62 6.71
CA THR A 160 -10.45 0.05 7.66
C THR A 160 -10.04 -0.90 8.79
N ASP A 161 -9.31 -0.39 9.77
CA ASP A 161 -8.87 -1.12 10.94
C ASP A 161 -8.19 -2.44 10.56
N ARG A 162 -7.11 -2.33 9.79
CA ARG A 162 -6.34 -3.47 9.28
C ARG A 162 -7.22 -4.43 8.48
N TRP A 163 -8.12 -3.85 7.65
CA TRP A 163 -9.05 -4.55 6.75
C TRP A 163 -10.16 -5.36 7.44
N GLN A 164 -10.41 -5.11 8.72
CA GLN A 164 -11.40 -5.87 9.50
C GLN A 164 -12.80 -5.26 9.45
N LYS A 165 -12.90 -3.95 9.22
CA LYS A 165 -14.18 -3.24 9.25
C LYS A 165 -14.56 -2.69 7.90
N PHE A 166 -15.77 -3.02 7.44
CA PHE A 166 -16.37 -2.38 6.27
C PHE A 166 -16.79 -0.95 6.59
N THR A 167 -16.59 -0.07 5.61
CA THR A 167 -17.22 1.24 5.58
C THR A 167 -18.50 1.18 4.74
N ASP A 168 -19.28 2.26 4.73
CA ASP A 168 -20.41 2.46 3.82
C ASP A 168 -19.99 3.11 2.48
N VAL A 169 -18.69 3.25 2.25
CA VAL A 169 -18.12 3.91 1.07
C VAL A 169 -17.75 2.88 0.01
N PRO A 170 -18.49 2.80 -1.11
CA PRO A 170 -18.13 1.90 -2.20
C PRO A 170 -16.96 2.47 -3.01
N VAL A 171 -16.16 1.58 -3.59
CA VAL A 171 -15.16 1.96 -4.61
C VAL A 171 -15.88 2.14 -5.94
N THR A 172 -16.18 3.37 -6.29
CA THR A 172 -16.84 3.74 -7.55
C THR A 172 -16.08 4.89 -8.22
N LEU A 173 -16.35 5.12 -9.51
CA LEU A 173 -15.74 6.23 -10.23
C LEU A 173 -16.11 7.58 -9.59
N GLU A 174 -17.36 7.74 -9.16
CA GLU A 174 -17.85 8.97 -8.53
C GLU A 174 -17.05 9.28 -7.25
N VAL A 175 -16.89 8.28 -6.38
CA VAL A 175 -16.10 8.42 -5.14
C VAL A 175 -14.64 8.73 -5.45
N MET A 176 -14.06 8.04 -6.45
CA MET A 176 -12.67 8.31 -6.86
C MET A 176 -12.50 9.69 -7.48
N GLU A 177 -13.49 10.17 -8.24
CA GLU A 177 -13.51 11.53 -8.79
C GLU A 177 -13.50 12.60 -7.70
N GLU A 178 -14.29 12.42 -6.65
CA GLU A 178 -14.36 13.33 -5.51
C GLU A 178 -13.04 13.32 -4.71
N LEU A 179 -12.52 12.14 -4.38
CA LEU A 179 -11.31 11.99 -3.57
C LEU A 179 -10.01 12.37 -4.30
N GLY A 180 -9.95 12.15 -5.60
CA GLY A 180 -8.73 12.32 -6.39
C GLY A 180 -8.25 13.77 -6.54
N SER A 181 -9.09 14.75 -6.21
CA SER A 181 -8.68 16.15 -6.13
C SER A 181 -7.85 16.48 -4.87
N HIS A 182 -7.87 15.58 -3.87
CA HIS A 182 -7.25 15.76 -2.56
C HIS A 182 -5.98 14.95 -2.35
N CYS A 183 -5.57 14.13 -3.31
CA CYS A 183 -4.38 13.27 -3.19
C CYS A 183 -3.57 13.24 -4.50
N ASP A 184 -2.35 12.72 -4.41
CA ASP A 184 -1.49 12.49 -5.58
C ASP A 184 -1.70 11.10 -6.18
N GLU A 185 -2.08 10.12 -5.35
CA GLU A 185 -2.18 8.71 -5.76
C GLU A 185 -3.25 7.98 -4.93
N PHE A 186 -3.86 6.95 -5.53
CA PHE A 186 -4.63 5.93 -4.81
C PHE A 186 -3.83 4.64 -4.67
N LEU A 187 -3.81 4.07 -3.47
CA LEU A 187 -3.40 2.70 -3.22
C LEU A 187 -4.64 1.85 -3.01
N VAL A 188 -4.79 0.77 -3.76
CA VAL A 188 -5.97 -0.11 -3.66
C VAL A 188 -5.54 -1.56 -3.43
N HIS A 189 -5.70 -2.05 -2.20
CA HIS A 189 -5.52 -3.46 -1.89
C HIS A 189 -6.81 -4.23 -2.16
N ALA A 190 -6.71 -5.26 -2.99
CA ALA A 190 -7.72 -6.31 -3.11
C ALA A 190 -7.56 -7.29 -1.93
N VAL A 191 -8.17 -6.96 -0.79
CA VAL A 191 -7.90 -7.63 0.49
C VAL A 191 -8.26 -9.10 0.49
N ASP A 192 -9.32 -9.49 -0.25
CA ASP A 192 -9.80 -10.87 -0.29
C ASP A 192 -8.79 -11.84 -0.95
N VAL A 193 -7.85 -11.33 -1.74
CA VAL A 193 -6.77 -12.10 -2.37
C VAL A 193 -5.37 -11.77 -1.84
N GLU A 194 -5.25 -10.80 -0.92
CA GLU A 194 -3.95 -10.35 -0.38
C GLU A 194 -3.21 -11.46 0.36
N GLY A 195 -1.93 -11.63 0.02
CA GLY A 195 -1.03 -12.61 0.65
C GLY A 195 -1.33 -14.07 0.29
N LYS A 196 -2.30 -14.34 -0.59
CA LYS A 196 -2.70 -15.70 -0.99
C LYS A 196 -2.00 -16.19 -2.25
N ALA A 197 -1.46 -15.28 -3.08
CA ALA A 197 -0.81 -15.57 -4.36
C ALA A 197 -1.68 -16.45 -5.30
N ASN A 198 -3.00 -16.24 -5.28
CA ASN A 198 -3.99 -17.05 -6.00
C ASN A 198 -4.62 -16.32 -7.21
N GLY A 199 -3.99 -15.26 -7.67
CA GLY A 199 -4.48 -14.43 -8.78
C GLY A 199 -5.07 -13.10 -8.30
N ILE A 200 -5.18 -12.17 -9.24
CA ILE A 200 -5.69 -10.82 -9.01
C ILE A 200 -7.22 -10.77 -9.09
N GLU A 201 -7.81 -9.71 -8.55
CA GLU A 201 -9.22 -9.36 -8.73
C GLU A 201 -9.42 -8.61 -10.05
N THR A 202 -9.73 -9.34 -11.13
CA THR A 202 -9.84 -8.76 -12.49
C THR A 202 -10.98 -7.75 -12.61
N GLU A 203 -12.12 -7.99 -11.97
CA GLU A 203 -13.25 -7.05 -11.95
C GLU A 203 -12.88 -5.73 -11.27
N LEU A 204 -12.09 -5.78 -10.19
CA LEU A 204 -11.57 -4.57 -9.55
C LEU A 204 -10.59 -3.84 -10.46
N ALA A 205 -9.69 -4.58 -11.13
CA ALA A 205 -8.75 -3.97 -12.07
C ALA A 205 -9.46 -3.28 -13.24
N ASP A 206 -10.52 -3.89 -13.78
CA ASP A 206 -11.36 -3.26 -14.81
C ASP A 206 -12.01 -1.97 -14.31
N LEU A 207 -12.60 -1.99 -13.11
CA LEU A 207 -13.19 -0.81 -12.47
C LEU A 207 -12.16 0.32 -12.33
N LEU A 208 -11.01 0.03 -11.74
CA LEU A 208 -9.95 1.00 -11.48
C LEU A 208 -9.37 1.58 -12.79
N SER A 209 -9.29 0.77 -13.86
CA SER A 209 -8.76 1.20 -15.16
C SER A 209 -9.60 2.30 -15.83
N ALA A 210 -10.84 2.47 -15.43
CA ALA A 210 -11.73 3.51 -15.94
C ALA A 210 -11.42 4.90 -15.36
N TYR A 211 -10.78 4.98 -14.19
CA TYR A 211 -10.34 6.22 -13.57
C TYR A 211 -8.99 6.68 -14.12
N GLN A 212 -8.79 8.01 -14.35
CA GLN A 212 -7.61 8.50 -15.06
C GLN A 212 -7.01 9.81 -14.51
N LYS A 213 -7.52 10.35 -13.40
CA LYS A 213 -7.09 11.67 -12.93
C LYS A 213 -5.80 11.65 -12.09
N CYS A 214 -5.56 10.57 -11.35
CA CYS A 214 -4.30 10.35 -10.66
C CYS A 214 -3.86 8.88 -10.80
N PRO A 215 -2.60 8.55 -10.51
CA PRO A 215 -2.10 7.18 -10.50
C PRO A 215 -2.87 6.30 -9.53
N ILE A 216 -2.98 5.02 -9.85
CA ILE A 216 -3.53 4.00 -8.99
C ILE A 216 -2.54 2.86 -8.90
N THR A 217 -2.13 2.53 -7.67
CA THR A 217 -1.35 1.33 -7.38
C THR A 217 -2.26 0.22 -6.88
N TYR A 218 -2.36 -0.85 -7.67
CA TYR A 218 -3.06 -2.07 -7.30
C TYR A 218 -2.17 -2.97 -6.43
N ALA A 219 -2.72 -3.56 -5.39
CA ALA A 219 -2.05 -4.54 -4.54
C ALA A 219 -2.97 -5.73 -4.24
N GLY A 220 -2.37 -6.92 -4.13
CA GLY A 220 -3.07 -8.15 -3.72
C GLY A 220 -3.15 -9.21 -4.82
N GLY A 221 -2.98 -10.45 -4.41
CA GLY A 221 -3.20 -11.64 -5.23
C GLY A 221 -2.11 -12.01 -6.23
N VAL A 222 -1.18 -11.11 -6.55
CA VAL A 222 -0.10 -11.42 -7.50
C VAL A 222 0.75 -12.57 -6.98
N GLY A 223 0.72 -13.70 -7.66
CA GLY A 223 1.50 -14.89 -7.35
C GLY A 223 2.45 -15.35 -8.46
N SER A 224 2.29 -14.78 -9.68
CA SER A 224 3.05 -15.18 -10.86
C SER A 224 3.19 -14.04 -11.86
N MET A 225 4.09 -14.18 -12.81
CA MET A 225 4.21 -13.25 -13.96
C MET A 225 2.92 -13.20 -14.79
N LYS A 226 2.15 -14.31 -14.84
CA LYS A 226 0.85 -14.33 -15.52
C LYS A 226 -0.16 -13.38 -14.87
N ASP A 227 -0.12 -13.23 -13.54
CA ASP A 227 -1.01 -12.28 -12.85
C ASP A 227 -0.66 -10.83 -13.18
N ILE A 228 0.63 -10.53 -13.36
CA ILE A 228 1.10 -9.21 -13.84
C ILE A 228 0.61 -8.94 -15.27
N GLU A 229 0.66 -9.92 -16.16
CA GLU A 229 0.12 -9.79 -17.53
C GLU A 229 -1.42 -9.60 -17.51
N LEU A 230 -2.14 -10.33 -16.64
CA LEU A 230 -3.58 -10.13 -16.46
C LEU A 230 -3.88 -8.73 -15.92
N LEU A 231 -3.11 -8.23 -14.95
CA LEU A 231 -3.28 -6.88 -14.42
C LEU A 231 -3.01 -5.83 -15.52
N LYS A 232 -2.00 -6.03 -16.34
CA LYS A 232 -1.72 -5.17 -17.49
C LYS A 232 -2.89 -5.14 -18.48
N LEU A 233 -3.48 -6.30 -18.76
CA LEU A 233 -4.63 -6.43 -19.66
C LEU A 233 -5.87 -5.71 -19.10
N HIS A 234 -6.32 -6.08 -17.90
CA HIS A 234 -7.51 -5.52 -17.25
C HIS A 234 -7.32 -4.06 -16.83
N GLY A 235 -6.13 -3.73 -16.32
CA GLY A 235 -5.74 -2.36 -15.99
C GLY A 235 -5.46 -1.46 -17.19
N LYS A 236 -5.51 -2.01 -18.43
CA LYS A 236 -5.25 -1.29 -19.68
C LYS A 236 -3.89 -0.56 -19.70
N GLY A 237 -2.89 -1.11 -19.03
CA GLY A 237 -1.57 -0.50 -18.88
C GLY A 237 -1.57 0.82 -18.09
N ARG A 238 -2.56 1.05 -17.21
CA ARG A 238 -2.72 2.30 -16.45
C ARG A 238 -2.53 2.13 -14.95
N LEU A 239 -2.57 0.89 -14.47
CA LEU A 239 -2.40 0.58 -13.06
C LEU A 239 -0.93 0.29 -12.78
N ASP A 240 -0.40 0.91 -11.74
CA ASP A 240 0.82 0.47 -11.09
C ASP A 240 0.52 -0.78 -10.25
N VAL A 241 1.54 -1.55 -9.91
CA VAL A 241 1.34 -2.78 -9.14
C VAL A 241 2.31 -2.88 -7.96
N THR A 242 1.82 -3.33 -6.83
CA THR A 242 2.67 -3.70 -5.70
C THR A 242 2.77 -5.23 -5.62
N VAL A 243 4.00 -5.73 -5.62
CA VAL A 243 4.30 -7.15 -5.44
C VAL A 243 5.01 -7.34 -4.10
N GLY A 244 4.46 -8.20 -3.26
CA GLY A 244 4.99 -8.52 -1.92
C GLY A 244 5.44 -9.97 -1.82
N SER A 245 4.65 -10.83 -1.20
CA SER A 245 4.98 -12.22 -0.86
C SER A 245 5.36 -13.12 -2.04
N ALA A 246 5.01 -12.75 -3.27
CA ALA A 246 5.38 -13.50 -4.46
C ALA A 246 6.86 -13.31 -4.88
N LEU A 247 7.54 -12.28 -4.34
CA LEU A 247 8.95 -12.04 -4.65
C LEU A 247 9.87 -13.07 -3.98
N ASP A 248 10.94 -13.44 -4.67
CA ASP A 248 12.02 -14.29 -4.14
C ASP A 248 12.70 -13.67 -2.90
N LEU A 249 12.77 -12.34 -2.82
CA LEU A 249 13.22 -11.62 -1.63
C LEU A 249 12.45 -11.96 -0.34
N PHE A 250 11.22 -12.44 -0.50
CA PHE A 250 10.31 -12.78 0.61
C PHE A 250 9.87 -14.26 0.56
N GLY A 251 10.68 -15.12 -0.08
CA GLY A 251 10.41 -16.54 -0.19
C GLY A 251 9.43 -16.93 -1.29
N GLY A 252 9.02 -16.01 -2.14
CA GLY A 252 8.20 -16.27 -3.33
C GLY A 252 9.01 -16.80 -4.53
N THR A 253 8.34 -16.90 -5.68
CA THR A 253 8.91 -17.49 -6.89
C THR A 253 9.21 -16.49 -8.01
N ILE A 254 8.75 -15.23 -7.89
CA ILE A 254 9.03 -14.20 -8.88
C ILE A 254 10.42 -13.60 -8.60
N PRO A 255 11.39 -13.72 -9.52
CA PRO A 255 12.71 -13.14 -9.31
C PRO A 255 12.63 -11.60 -9.26
N PHE A 256 13.25 -11.00 -8.25
CA PHE A 256 13.34 -9.54 -8.13
C PHE A 256 13.96 -8.89 -9.36
N GLU A 257 15.01 -9.51 -9.93
CA GLU A 257 15.66 -9.01 -11.13
C GLU A 257 14.74 -8.97 -12.36
N THR A 258 13.78 -9.89 -12.47
CA THR A 258 12.78 -9.88 -13.56
C THR A 258 11.88 -8.64 -13.45
N LEU A 259 11.49 -8.25 -12.24
CA LEU A 259 10.62 -7.08 -12.02
C LEU A 259 11.35 -5.75 -12.17
N LYS A 260 12.69 -5.72 -12.08
CA LYS A 260 13.49 -4.52 -12.37
C LYS A 260 13.46 -4.14 -13.84
N ALA A 261 13.19 -5.11 -14.72
CA ALA A 261 13.25 -4.93 -16.16
C ALA A 261 11.88 -4.55 -16.78
N LEU A 262 10.81 -4.51 -15.99
CA LEU A 262 9.47 -4.08 -16.40
C LEU A 262 9.28 -2.58 -16.26
#